data_837eb3e0f047997e5fe2aff07a9fd6e8
#
_entry.id   837eb3e0f047997e5fe2aff07a9fd6e8
#
_cell.length_a   1.000
_cell.length_b   1.000
_cell.length_c   1.000
_cell.angle_alpha   90.00
_cell.angle_beta   90.00
_cell.angle_gamma   90.00
#
_symmetry.space_group_name_H-M   'P 1'
#
loop_
_entity.id
_entity.type
_entity.pdbx_description
1 polymer ?
#
loop_
_entity_poly.entity_id
_entity_poly.type
_entity_poly.pdbx_seq_one_letter_code
_entity_poly.pdbx_strand_id
1 'polypeptide(L)'
;MPDLLVPESVFGAEVEAAVVQPHPFLPKTFATTGPAVRVKPLMSPDNYAPEILKLIQQAQHSLYLQFSYIRQPSTQVFDAIISAIAQKMADGLDVRILVGSSQQADHSELLIGRRGWKREQFRIQRSQLHNKGVLIDGNIAVVGSNNWSSDGTQFNRDTSLVFFSRPIAQYYTEVFLFDWNNLSSPINSPAPVTPVVAPESGPTPLGMVRIPWQAWFDE
;
A
#
# COMPACT_ATOMS: atom_id res chain seq x y z
N MET A 1 -8.23 21.80 31.07
CA MET A 1 -9.12 20.74 30.58
C MET A 1 -8.63 19.42 31.16
N PRO A 2 -9.51 18.48 31.47
CA PRO A 2 -9.08 17.19 32.02
C PRO A 2 -8.31 16.38 30.98
N ASP A 3 -7.45 15.47 31.45
CA ASP A 3 -6.82 14.48 30.58
C ASP A 3 -7.84 13.41 30.16
N LEU A 4 -7.54 12.71 29.07
CA LEU A 4 -8.30 11.57 28.58
C LEU A 4 -7.54 10.27 28.85
N LEU A 5 -8.27 9.20 29.11
CA LEU A 5 -7.77 7.83 29.11
C LEU A 5 -8.12 7.19 27.78
N VAL A 6 -7.12 6.72 27.07
CA VAL A 6 -7.24 6.09 25.74
C VAL A 6 -6.57 4.73 25.80
N PRO A 7 -7.16 3.68 25.22
CA PRO A 7 -6.51 2.38 25.12
C PRO A 7 -5.15 2.48 24.41
N GLU A 8 -4.13 1.82 24.93
CA GLU A 8 -2.79 1.74 24.29
C GLU A 8 -2.87 1.24 22.85
N SER A 9 -3.85 0.39 22.54
CA SER A 9 -4.08 -0.12 21.19
C SER A 9 -4.38 0.96 20.15
N VAL A 10 -4.75 2.17 20.54
CA VAL A 10 -4.95 3.31 19.63
C VAL A 10 -3.63 3.82 19.07
N PHE A 11 -2.54 3.69 19.85
CA PHE A 11 -1.20 4.15 19.43
C PHE A 11 -0.42 3.08 18.65
N GLY A 12 -1.09 2.03 18.23
CA GLY A 12 -0.50 0.90 17.50
C GLY A 12 -0.01 -0.19 18.44
N ALA A 13 -0.46 -1.41 18.25
CA ALA A 13 0.17 -2.56 18.89
C ALA A 13 1.63 -2.61 18.43
N GLU A 14 2.58 -2.87 19.34
CA GLU A 14 3.93 -3.28 18.96
C GLU A 14 3.78 -4.41 17.94
N VAL A 15 4.29 -4.17 16.75
CA VAL A 15 4.32 -5.21 15.72
C VAL A 15 5.26 -6.29 16.24
N GLU A 16 4.73 -7.46 16.63
CA GLU A 16 5.56 -8.62 16.91
C GLU A 16 6.60 -8.73 15.81
N ALA A 17 7.87 -8.86 16.19
CA ALA A 17 8.99 -8.96 15.27
C ALA A 17 8.63 -9.97 14.18
N ALA A 18 8.57 -9.52 12.94
CA ALA A 18 8.10 -10.34 11.84
C ALA A 18 8.96 -11.59 11.76
N VAL A 19 8.34 -12.75 11.96
CA VAL A 19 9.00 -14.04 11.72
C VAL A 19 9.36 -14.08 10.23
N VAL A 20 10.65 -14.08 9.94
CA VAL A 20 11.14 -14.23 8.56
C VAL A 20 10.72 -15.61 8.07
N GLN A 21 9.68 -15.65 7.26
CA GLN A 21 9.25 -16.88 6.60
C GLN A 21 10.20 -17.18 5.44
N PRO A 22 10.66 -18.43 5.27
CA PRO A 22 11.45 -18.80 4.10
C PRO A 22 10.63 -18.56 2.84
N HIS A 23 11.18 -17.80 1.88
CA HIS A 23 10.51 -17.55 0.61
C HIS A 23 10.56 -18.78 -0.28
N PRO A 24 9.43 -19.31 -0.76
CA PRO A 24 9.39 -20.50 -1.61
C PRO A 24 9.82 -20.22 -3.06
N PHE A 25 10.10 -18.96 -3.40
CA PHE A 25 10.38 -18.56 -4.78
C PHE A 25 11.88 -18.65 -5.09
N LEU A 26 12.21 -19.48 -6.05
CA LEU A 26 13.57 -19.59 -6.59
C LEU A 26 13.78 -18.53 -7.70
N PRO A 27 15.03 -18.05 -7.89
CA PRO A 27 15.38 -17.22 -9.03
C PRO A 27 14.96 -17.89 -10.35
N LYS A 28 14.29 -17.15 -11.23
CA LYS A 28 13.80 -17.65 -12.52
C LYS A 28 14.36 -16.82 -13.65
N THR A 29 14.98 -17.48 -14.60
CA THR A 29 15.42 -16.85 -15.84
C THR A 29 14.33 -16.96 -16.89
N PHE A 30 14.01 -15.85 -17.54
CA PHE A 30 13.07 -15.82 -18.66
C PHE A 30 13.88 -15.71 -19.96
N ALA A 31 14.11 -16.84 -20.59
CA ALA A 31 14.69 -16.89 -21.92
C ALA A 31 13.58 -16.87 -22.96
N THR A 32 13.71 -16.06 -24.00
CA THR A 32 12.78 -16.04 -25.12
C THR A 32 13.39 -16.82 -26.28
N THR A 33 12.76 -17.90 -26.67
CA THR A 33 13.04 -18.60 -27.94
C THR A 33 12.18 -18.05 -29.11
N GLY A 34 11.37 -17.01 -28.81
CA GLY A 34 10.43 -16.33 -29.69
C GLY A 34 10.70 -14.81 -29.76
N PRO A 35 9.67 -13.99 -30.03
CA PRO A 35 9.82 -12.54 -30.13
C PRO A 35 10.45 -11.95 -28.85
N ALA A 36 11.30 -10.94 -29.02
CA ALA A 36 11.94 -10.24 -27.90
C ALA A 36 10.91 -9.70 -26.90
N VAL A 37 11.23 -9.77 -25.61
CA VAL A 37 10.40 -9.17 -24.57
C VAL A 37 10.42 -7.66 -24.73
N ARG A 38 9.25 -7.05 -24.88
CA ARG A 38 9.13 -5.59 -24.88
C ARG A 38 9.27 -5.07 -23.45
N VAL A 39 10.28 -4.23 -23.24
CA VAL A 39 10.55 -3.57 -21.97
C VAL A 39 10.52 -2.06 -22.16
N LYS A 40 9.88 -1.33 -21.24
CA LYS A 40 9.86 0.13 -21.26
C LYS A 40 10.44 0.66 -19.95
N PRO A 41 11.54 1.42 -19.97
CA PRO A 41 12.03 2.09 -18.78
C PRO A 41 11.12 3.27 -18.41
N LEU A 42 10.83 3.38 -17.12
CA LEU A 42 10.15 4.52 -16.52
C LEU A 42 11.09 5.22 -15.56
N MET A 43 11.08 6.52 -15.58
CA MET A 43 11.90 7.35 -14.69
C MET A 43 11.07 8.53 -14.17
N SER A 44 11.13 8.80 -12.89
CA SER A 44 10.67 10.07 -12.34
C SER A 44 11.83 11.08 -12.32
N PRO A 45 11.56 12.34 -12.59
CA PRO A 45 10.26 12.96 -12.90
C PRO A 45 9.83 12.82 -14.38
N ASP A 46 10.63 12.19 -15.25
CA ASP A 46 10.54 12.33 -16.71
C ASP A 46 9.23 11.75 -17.29
N ASN A 47 8.95 10.46 -17.04
CA ASN A 47 7.84 9.76 -17.69
C ASN A 47 7.04 8.81 -16.78
N TYR A 48 7.46 8.62 -15.52
CA TYR A 48 6.84 7.63 -14.62
C TYR A 48 5.34 7.88 -14.43
N ALA A 49 4.97 9.07 -13.93
CA ALA A 49 3.60 9.36 -13.56
C ALA A 49 2.59 9.25 -14.73
N PRO A 50 2.83 9.86 -15.92
CA PRO A 50 1.89 9.73 -17.04
C PRO A 50 1.78 8.30 -17.58
N GLU A 51 2.89 7.54 -17.57
CA GLU A 51 2.85 6.17 -18.06
C GLU A 51 2.15 5.23 -17.08
N ILE A 52 2.39 5.37 -15.78
CA ILE A 52 1.66 4.60 -14.75
C ILE A 52 0.17 4.89 -14.79
N LEU A 53 -0.21 6.17 -14.90
CA LEU A 53 -1.63 6.55 -15.03
C LEU A 53 -2.27 5.86 -16.25
N LYS A 54 -1.60 5.90 -17.40
CA LYS A 54 -2.06 5.26 -18.63
C LYS A 54 -2.21 3.74 -18.47
N LEU A 55 -1.24 3.08 -17.85
CA LEU A 55 -1.28 1.64 -17.61
C LEU A 55 -2.44 1.25 -16.70
N ILE A 56 -2.66 2.00 -15.61
CA ILE A 56 -3.80 1.77 -14.70
C ILE A 56 -5.13 1.96 -15.43
N GLN A 57 -5.27 3.02 -16.22
CA GLN A 57 -6.49 3.28 -17.00
C GLN A 57 -6.79 2.16 -18.01
N GLN A 58 -5.76 1.50 -18.54
CA GLN A 58 -5.89 0.38 -19.50
C GLN A 58 -6.21 -0.97 -18.83
N ALA A 59 -6.09 -1.11 -17.52
CA ALA A 59 -6.44 -2.34 -16.81
C ALA A 59 -7.91 -2.72 -17.04
N GLN A 60 -8.17 -4.00 -17.35
CA GLN A 60 -9.49 -4.50 -17.70
C GLN A 60 -10.02 -5.58 -16.75
N HIS A 61 -9.14 -6.33 -16.09
CA HIS A 61 -9.53 -7.49 -15.27
C HIS A 61 -8.97 -7.40 -13.86
N SER A 62 -7.68 -7.13 -13.72
CA SER A 62 -7.01 -7.12 -12.42
C SER A 62 -5.94 -6.04 -12.32
N LEU A 63 -5.80 -5.48 -11.11
CA LEU A 63 -4.80 -4.48 -10.79
C LEU A 63 -4.24 -4.78 -9.40
N TYR A 64 -3.02 -5.32 -9.32
CA TYR A 64 -2.38 -5.63 -8.05
C TYR A 64 -1.24 -4.67 -7.78
N LEU A 65 -1.24 -4.10 -6.60
CA LEU A 65 -0.32 -3.05 -6.17
C LEU A 65 0.44 -3.52 -4.93
N GLN A 66 1.76 -3.46 -4.96
CA GLN A 66 2.62 -3.81 -3.83
C GLN A 66 3.62 -2.69 -3.59
N PHE A 67 3.51 -2.02 -2.45
CA PHE A 67 4.35 -0.87 -2.11
C PHE A 67 4.71 -0.86 -0.63
N SER A 68 5.89 -0.33 -0.30
CA SER A 68 6.24 -0.09 1.10
C SER A 68 5.20 0.81 1.78
N TYR A 69 4.71 1.80 1.03
CA TYR A 69 3.65 2.71 1.44
C TYR A 69 2.98 3.35 0.22
N ILE A 70 1.75 3.82 0.41
CA ILE A 70 1.03 4.70 -0.50
C ILE A 70 0.58 5.92 0.32
N ARG A 71 1.10 7.10 0.02
CA ARG A 71 0.77 8.33 0.74
C ARG A 71 -0.43 9.06 0.15
N GLN A 72 -1.00 9.97 0.93
CA GLN A 72 -1.98 10.92 0.42
C GLN A 72 -1.34 11.79 -0.69
N PRO A 73 -2.05 12.05 -1.80
CA PRO A 73 -1.56 12.92 -2.83
C PRO A 73 -1.48 14.39 -2.35
N SER A 74 -0.34 15.02 -2.61
CA SER A 74 -0.12 16.47 -2.41
C SER A 74 -0.01 17.22 -3.76
N THR A 75 -0.13 16.50 -4.88
CA THR A 75 -0.10 17.06 -6.23
C THR A 75 -1.24 16.50 -7.08
N GLN A 76 -1.71 17.28 -8.05
CA GLN A 76 -2.78 16.86 -8.97
C GLN A 76 -2.39 15.63 -9.80
N VAL A 77 -1.11 15.50 -10.17
CA VAL A 77 -0.65 14.37 -11.00
C VAL A 77 -0.71 13.05 -10.21
N PHE A 78 -0.26 13.05 -8.96
CA PHE A 78 -0.37 11.86 -8.12
C PHE A 78 -1.82 11.58 -7.72
N ASP A 79 -2.62 12.63 -7.50
CA ASP A 79 -4.05 12.52 -7.26
C ASP A 79 -4.80 11.85 -8.42
N ALA A 80 -4.42 12.13 -9.65
CA ALA A 80 -5.00 11.46 -10.82
C ALA A 80 -4.72 9.95 -10.83
N ILE A 81 -3.53 9.51 -10.40
CA ILE A 81 -3.19 8.09 -10.26
C ILE A 81 -4.08 7.44 -9.19
N ILE A 82 -4.19 8.05 -8.01
CA ILE A 82 -5.01 7.56 -6.90
C ILE A 82 -6.50 7.49 -7.30
N SER A 83 -6.99 8.51 -8.01
CA SER A 83 -8.38 8.56 -8.51
C SER A 83 -8.65 7.51 -9.58
N ALA A 84 -7.69 7.23 -10.45
CA ALA A 84 -7.82 6.17 -11.46
C ALA A 84 -7.98 4.79 -10.83
N ILE A 85 -7.29 4.52 -9.71
CA ILE A 85 -7.44 3.27 -8.95
C ILE A 85 -8.84 3.20 -8.31
N ALA A 86 -9.32 4.28 -7.70
CA ALA A 86 -10.68 4.35 -7.16
C ALA A 86 -11.73 4.03 -8.24
N GLN A 87 -11.53 4.56 -9.46
CA GLN A 87 -12.42 4.27 -10.58
C GLN A 87 -12.37 2.78 -10.95
N LYS A 88 -11.19 2.15 -11.02
CA LYS A 88 -11.08 0.71 -11.29
C LYS A 88 -11.76 -0.15 -10.23
N MET A 89 -11.68 0.26 -8.95
CA MET A 89 -12.44 -0.38 -7.87
C MET A 89 -13.96 -0.21 -8.05
N ALA A 90 -14.40 0.97 -8.46
CA ALA A 90 -15.82 1.25 -8.73
C ALA A 90 -16.33 0.47 -9.94
N ASP A 91 -15.50 0.31 -10.98
CA ASP A 91 -15.79 -0.48 -12.18
C ASP A 91 -15.84 -2.00 -11.91
N GLY A 92 -15.48 -2.44 -10.70
CA GLY A 92 -15.54 -3.84 -10.27
C GLY A 92 -14.35 -4.70 -10.66
N LEU A 93 -13.20 -4.10 -11.01
CA LEU A 93 -11.97 -4.85 -11.25
C LEU A 93 -11.48 -5.55 -9.97
N ASP A 94 -10.79 -6.68 -10.11
CA ASP A 94 -10.06 -7.31 -9.00
C ASP A 94 -8.84 -6.45 -8.66
N VAL A 95 -9.04 -5.48 -7.77
CA VAL A 95 -7.97 -4.61 -7.27
C VAL A 95 -7.50 -5.13 -5.93
N ARG A 96 -6.19 -5.37 -5.76
CA ARG A 96 -5.59 -5.80 -4.51
C ARG A 96 -4.36 -4.96 -4.19
N ILE A 97 -4.26 -4.52 -2.94
CA ILE A 97 -3.22 -3.60 -2.50
C ILE A 97 -2.53 -4.16 -1.27
N LEU A 98 -1.24 -4.44 -1.40
CA LEU A 98 -0.34 -4.76 -0.30
C LEU A 98 0.49 -3.55 0.07
N VAL A 99 0.46 -3.17 1.33
CA VAL A 99 1.34 -2.13 1.88
C VAL A 99 2.19 -2.70 3.01
N GLY A 100 3.30 -2.05 3.29
CA GLY A 100 4.19 -2.40 4.41
C GLY A 100 3.53 -2.10 5.75
N SER A 101 4.27 -2.17 6.82
CA SER A 101 3.87 -2.19 8.22
C SER A 101 2.74 -1.23 8.66
N SER A 102 2.30 -1.40 9.91
CA SER A 102 1.20 -0.66 10.56
C SER A 102 1.32 0.88 10.52
N GLN A 103 2.52 1.45 10.49
CA GLN A 103 2.72 2.90 10.34
C GLN A 103 2.17 3.45 9.02
N GLN A 104 1.85 2.60 8.05
CA GLN A 104 1.22 2.96 6.78
C GLN A 104 -0.29 2.75 6.80
N ALA A 105 -0.85 2.17 7.87
CA ALA A 105 -2.28 1.97 8.02
C ALA A 105 -3.04 3.31 7.99
N ASP A 106 -2.50 4.35 8.63
CA ASP A 106 -3.13 5.67 8.70
C ASP A 106 -3.30 6.30 7.31
N HIS A 107 -2.26 6.21 6.45
CA HIS A 107 -2.38 6.68 5.08
C HIS A 107 -3.40 5.87 4.27
N SER A 108 -3.47 4.56 4.50
CA SER A 108 -4.46 3.69 3.85
C SER A 108 -5.87 4.02 4.32
N GLU A 109 -6.08 4.30 5.61
CA GLU A 109 -7.36 4.74 6.16
C GLU A 109 -7.84 6.05 5.53
N LEU A 110 -6.95 7.01 5.31
CA LEU A 110 -7.29 8.25 4.62
C LEU A 110 -7.69 8.01 3.16
N LEU A 111 -7.03 7.08 2.44
CA LEU A 111 -7.41 6.71 1.07
C LEU A 111 -8.78 6.03 1.05
N ILE A 112 -9.05 5.14 1.99
CA ILE A 112 -10.34 4.48 2.15
C ILE A 112 -11.45 5.52 2.43
N GLY A 113 -11.25 6.36 3.44
CA GLY A 113 -12.24 7.32 3.89
C GLY A 113 -12.49 8.48 2.93
N ARG A 114 -11.44 8.98 2.24
CA ARG A 114 -11.53 10.21 1.42
C ARG A 114 -11.55 9.98 -0.07
N ARG A 115 -11.12 8.81 -0.55
CA ARG A 115 -10.93 8.54 -1.98
C ARG A 115 -11.81 7.41 -2.53
N GLY A 116 -12.69 6.86 -1.69
CA GLY A 116 -13.60 5.79 -2.09
C GLY A 116 -12.92 4.44 -2.34
N TRP A 117 -11.70 4.25 -1.81
CA TRP A 117 -11.03 2.97 -1.89
C TRP A 117 -11.72 1.97 -0.97
N LYS A 118 -11.80 0.71 -1.39
CA LYS A 118 -12.51 -0.33 -0.63
C LYS A 118 -11.56 -1.03 0.32
N ARG A 119 -11.93 -1.06 1.61
CA ARG A 119 -11.12 -1.64 2.69
C ARG A 119 -10.72 -3.09 2.45
N GLU A 120 -11.65 -3.89 1.95
CA GLU A 120 -11.43 -5.31 1.66
C GLU A 120 -10.37 -5.57 0.58
N GLN A 121 -10.01 -4.55 -0.18
CA GLN A 121 -8.97 -4.61 -1.21
C GLN A 121 -7.58 -4.25 -0.69
N PHE A 122 -7.47 -3.95 0.61
CA PHE A 122 -6.20 -3.65 1.29
C PHE A 122 -5.79 -4.75 2.25
N ARG A 123 -4.50 -5.04 2.25
CA ARG A 123 -3.85 -5.86 3.29
C ARG A 123 -2.50 -5.26 3.68
N ILE A 124 -2.13 -5.47 4.93
CA ILE A 124 -0.83 -5.08 5.47
C ILE A 124 0.06 -6.31 5.52
N GLN A 125 1.24 -6.22 4.92
CA GLN A 125 2.23 -7.29 5.00
C GLN A 125 2.94 -7.25 6.35
N ARG A 126 3.01 -8.40 7.02
CA ARG A 126 3.60 -8.54 8.37
C ARG A 126 5.13 -8.49 8.36
N SER A 127 5.75 -8.93 7.27
CA SER A 127 7.20 -8.82 7.05
C SER A 127 7.55 -7.44 6.49
N GLN A 128 8.85 -7.08 6.53
CA GLN A 128 9.29 -5.84 5.88
C GLN A 128 9.03 -5.90 4.38
N LEU A 129 8.08 -5.11 3.92
CA LEU A 129 7.78 -4.95 2.50
C LEU A 129 8.55 -3.76 1.95
N HIS A 130 9.48 -4.03 1.03
CA HIS A 130 10.22 -2.98 0.32
C HIS A 130 10.06 -3.04 -1.20
N ASN A 131 9.24 -3.94 -1.70
CA ASN A 131 8.89 -4.03 -3.12
C ASN A 131 8.09 -2.80 -3.57
N LYS A 132 8.26 -2.41 -4.82
CA LYS A 132 7.43 -1.43 -5.50
C LYS A 132 7.06 -2.02 -6.84
N GLY A 133 5.78 -2.33 -7.00
CA GLY A 133 5.31 -3.00 -8.21
C GLY A 133 3.83 -2.81 -8.49
N VAL A 134 3.52 -2.87 -9.78
CA VAL A 134 2.15 -2.87 -10.31
C VAL A 134 2.02 -4.03 -11.27
N LEU A 135 1.01 -4.87 -11.07
CA LEU A 135 0.71 -6.01 -11.92
C LEU A 135 -0.66 -5.79 -12.56
N ILE A 136 -0.75 -5.93 -13.87
CA ILE A 136 -1.95 -5.60 -14.63
C ILE A 136 -2.34 -6.79 -15.52
N ASP A 137 -3.56 -7.28 -15.33
CA ASP A 137 -4.23 -8.29 -16.15
C ASP A 137 -3.42 -9.58 -16.36
N GLY A 138 -2.45 -9.87 -15.47
CA GLY A 138 -1.52 -11.00 -15.60
C GLY A 138 -0.62 -10.94 -16.84
N ASN A 139 -0.54 -9.79 -17.51
CA ASN A 139 0.20 -9.59 -18.76
C ASN A 139 1.30 -8.53 -18.66
N ILE A 140 1.20 -7.61 -17.72
CA ILE A 140 2.13 -6.51 -17.53
C ILE A 140 2.62 -6.51 -16.08
N ALA A 141 3.94 -6.40 -15.91
CA ALA A 141 4.57 -6.17 -14.62
C ALA A 141 5.39 -4.88 -14.65
N VAL A 142 5.17 -4.01 -13.68
CA VAL A 142 6.03 -2.85 -13.41
C VAL A 142 6.79 -3.14 -12.13
N VAL A 143 8.10 -3.05 -12.18
CA VAL A 143 8.98 -3.33 -11.04
C VAL A 143 10.07 -2.26 -10.98
N GLY A 144 10.30 -1.70 -9.79
CA GLY A 144 11.32 -0.66 -9.64
C GLY A 144 11.47 -0.11 -8.24
N SER A 145 11.97 1.12 -8.15
CA SER A 145 12.27 1.80 -6.89
C SER A 145 11.24 2.86 -6.49
N ASN A 146 10.36 3.28 -7.40
CA ASN A 146 9.41 4.38 -7.16
C ASN A 146 8.45 4.09 -6.02
N ASN A 147 8.59 4.80 -4.92
CA ASN A 147 7.59 4.79 -3.85
C ASN A 147 6.35 5.59 -4.27
N TRP A 148 5.18 5.21 -3.76
CA TRP A 148 3.94 5.89 -4.11
C TRP A 148 3.62 7.05 -3.16
N SER A 149 4.19 8.19 -3.52
CA SER A 149 3.94 9.52 -3.00
C SER A 149 4.08 10.52 -4.13
N SER A 150 3.69 11.77 -3.92
CA SER A 150 3.93 12.83 -4.89
C SER A 150 5.43 12.97 -5.21
N ASP A 151 6.29 12.84 -4.19
CA ASP A 151 7.74 12.91 -4.36
C ASP A 151 8.29 11.75 -5.19
N GLY A 152 7.93 10.52 -4.83
CA GLY A 152 8.43 9.32 -5.50
C GLY A 152 7.95 9.17 -6.94
N THR A 153 6.80 9.75 -7.28
CA THR A 153 6.25 9.69 -8.64
C THR A 153 6.67 10.84 -9.52
N GLN A 154 7.06 12.01 -8.96
CA GLN A 154 7.24 13.23 -9.74
C GLN A 154 8.54 14.00 -9.49
N PHE A 155 9.21 13.80 -8.35
CA PHE A 155 10.35 14.65 -7.99
C PHE A 155 11.64 13.88 -7.76
N ASN A 156 11.56 12.69 -7.14
CA ASN A 156 12.73 11.83 -6.96
C ASN A 156 13.27 11.34 -8.31
N ARG A 157 14.54 11.02 -8.35
CA ARG A 157 15.15 10.29 -9.46
C ARG A 157 15.07 8.77 -9.17
N ASP A 158 13.91 8.21 -9.42
CA ASP A 158 13.63 6.78 -9.28
C ASP A 158 13.43 6.12 -10.64
N THR A 159 13.65 4.81 -10.73
CA THR A 159 13.51 4.06 -11.99
C THR A 159 12.66 2.81 -11.79
N SER A 160 11.89 2.49 -12.81
CA SER A 160 11.14 1.24 -12.92
C SER A 160 11.20 0.70 -14.35
N LEU A 161 10.95 -0.59 -14.49
CA LEU A 161 10.82 -1.26 -15.77
C LEU A 161 9.41 -1.81 -15.93
N VAL A 162 8.81 -1.56 -17.09
CA VAL A 162 7.56 -2.20 -17.51
C VAL A 162 7.89 -3.36 -18.40
N PHE A 163 7.51 -4.56 -18.01
CA PHE A 163 7.60 -5.78 -18.80
C PHE A 163 6.25 -6.09 -19.42
N PHE A 164 6.15 -6.03 -20.74
CA PHE A 164 4.98 -6.49 -21.47
C PHE A 164 5.17 -7.97 -21.83
N SER A 165 5.07 -8.80 -20.80
CA SER A 165 5.37 -10.23 -20.90
C SER A 165 4.53 -11.02 -19.90
N ARG A 166 3.62 -11.84 -20.44
CA ARG A 166 2.77 -12.70 -19.61
C ARG A 166 3.56 -13.63 -18.69
N PRO A 167 4.63 -14.34 -19.13
CA PRO A 167 5.40 -15.20 -18.22
C PRO A 167 6.03 -14.45 -17.05
N ILE A 168 6.54 -13.23 -17.29
CA ILE A 168 7.14 -12.39 -16.24
C ILE A 168 6.03 -11.87 -15.31
N ALA A 169 4.93 -11.36 -15.86
CA ALA A 169 3.80 -10.87 -15.07
C ALA A 169 3.20 -11.98 -14.21
N GLN A 170 3.05 -13.19 -14.72
CA GLN A 170 2.54 -14.34 -13.96
C GLN A 170 3.47 -14.71 -12.80
N TYR A 171 4.79 -14.73 -12.99
CA TYR A 171 5.74 -14.98 -11.92
C TYR A 171 5.57 -13.99 -10.76
N TYR A 172 5.52 -12.69 -11.05
CA TYR A 172 5.31 -11.68 -10.01
C TYR A 172 3.90 -11.73 -9.41
N THR A 173 2.90 -12.15 -10.20
CA THR A 173 1.53 -12.37 -9.68
C THR A 173 1.49 -13.55 -8.70
N GLU A 174 2.20 -14.64 -8.97
CA GLU A 174 2.32 -15.77 -8.03
C GLU A 174 2.97 -15.34 -6.71
N VAL A 175 4.06 -14.54 -6.79
CA VAL A 175 4.71 -13.97 -5.59
C VAL A 175 3.74 -13.08 -4.82
N PHE A 176 3.06 -12.15 -5.51
CA PHE A 176 2.08 -11.26 -4.89
C PHE A 176 0.95 -12.03 -4.20
N LEU A 177 0.38 -13.02 -4.87
CA LEU A 177 -0.71 -13.82 -4.31
C LEU A 177 -0.26 -14.68 -3.13
N PHE A 178 0.98 -15.16 -3.14
CA PHE A 178 1.55 -15.84 -1.98
C PHE A 178 1.63 -14.89 -0.79
N ASP A 179 2.18 -13.68 -0.98
CA ASP A 179 2.29 -12.66 0.07
C ASP A 179 0.90 -12.25 0.56
N TRP A 180 -0.04 -12.05 -0.36
CA TRP A 180 -1.42 -11.72 -0.06
C TRP A 180 -2.09 -12.77 0.84
N ASN A 181 -1.94 -14.04 0.52
CA ASN A 181 -2.64 -15.11 1.22
C ASN A 181 -1.95 -15.54 2.51
N ASN A 182 -0.62 -15.49 2.57
CA ASN A 182 0.16 -16.12 3.63
C ASN A 182 0.89 -15.12 4.55
N LEU A 183 1.31 -13.97 4.04
CA LEU A 183 2.17 -13.02 4.76
C LEU A 183 1.49 -11.71 5.12
N SER A 184 0.20 -11.56 4.82
CA SER A 184 -0.51 -10.31 5.08
C SER A 184 -1.80 -10.50 5.88
N SER A 185 -2.27 -9.41 6.48
CA SER A 185 -3.54 -9.33 7.21
C SER A 185 -4.43 -8.24 6.62
N PRO A 186 -5.77 -8.39 6.66
CA PRO A 186 -6.68 -7.31 6.35
C PRO A 186 -6.39 -6.08 7.21
N ILE A 187 -6.65 -4.90 6.68
CA ILE A 187 -6.71 -3.68 7.48
C ILE A 187 -8.02 -3.74 8.29
N ASN A 188 -7.89 -3.95 9.59
CA ASN A 188 -9.04 -3.90 10.47
C ASN A 188 -9.54 -2.45 10.57
N SER A 189 -10.86 -2.26 10.60
CA SER A 189 -11.40 -0.95 11.03
C SER A 189 -10.90 -0.68 12.43
N PRO A 190 -10.33 0.49 12.72
CA PRO A 190 -10.09 0.87 14.10
C PRO A 190 -11.41 0.76 14.83
N ALA A 191 -11.44 0.04 15.93
CA ALA A 191 -12.62 0.02 16.79
C ALA A 191 -12.90 1.49 17.19
N PRO A 192 -14.15 1.97 17.13
CA PRO A 192 -14.45 3.31 17.56
C PRO A 192 -14.07 3.42 19.03
N VAL A 193 -13.01 4.18 19.31
CA VAL A 193 -12.52 4.40 20.66
C VAL A 193 -13.18 5.67 21.17
N THR A 194 -13.99 5.52 22.20
CA THR A 194 -14.50 6.68 22.95
C THR A 194 -13.54 6.93 24.12
N PRO A 195 -12.76 8.01 24.09
CA PRO A 195 -11.88 8.31 25.20
C PRO A 195 -12.70 8.60 26.46
N VAL A 196 -12.22 8.15 27.60
CA VAL A 196 -12.84 8.39 28.89
C VAL A 196 -12.10 9.54 29.59
N VAL A 197 -12.85 10.48 30.16
CA VAL A 197 -12.23 11.55 30.96
C VAL A 197 -11.44 10.92 32.10
N ALA A 198 -10.16 11.24 32.19
CA ALA A 198 -9.29 10.74 33.23
C ALA A 198 -9.71 11.35 34.60
N PRO A 199 -9.74 10.56 35.68
CA PRO A 199 -9.93 11.13 36.99
C PRO A 199 -8.77 12.08 37.33
N GLU A 200 -9.06 13.16 38.12
CA GLU A 200 -8.07 14.18 38.48
C GLU A 200 -6.85 13.60 39.22
N SER A 201 -7.03 12.49 39.91
CA SER A 201 -5.96 11.80 40.63
C SER A 201 -6.14 10.29 40.54
N GLY A 202 -5.02 9.56 40.54
CA GLY A 202 -4.99 8.11 40.52
C GLY A 202 -4.09 7.55 39.40
N PRO A 203 -3.73 6.27 39.50
CA PRO A 203 -2.89 5.62 38.48
C PRO A 203 -3.68 5.44 37.17
N THR A 204 -2.96 5.48 36.05
CA THR A 204 -3.52 5.14 34.77
C THR A 204 -3.82 3.62 34.76
N PRO A 205 -5.05 3.20 34.38
CA PRO A 205 -5.39 1.78 34.31
C PRO A 205 -4.48 1.03 33.34
N LEU A 206 -4.26 -0.25 33.60
CA LEU A 206 -3.46 -1.11 32.73
C LEU A 206 -4.06 -1.16 31.31
N GLY A 207 -3.23 -1.00 30.29
CA GLY A 207 -3.65 -0.97 28.88
C GLY A 207 -4.28 0.36 28.45
N MET A 208 -4.19 1.41 29.29
CA MET A 208 -4.65 2.76 28.95
C MET A 208 -3.50 3.76 29.02
N VAL A 209 -3.54 4.78 28.16
CA VAL A 209 -2.61 5.92 28.17
C VAL A 209 -3.38 7.18 28.55
N ARG A 210 -2.76 8.02 29.37
CA ARG A 210 -3.30 9.34 29.73
C ARG A 210 -2.72 10.38 28.77
N ILE A 211 -3.59 11.07 28.05
CA ILE A 211 -3.21 12.12 27.10
C ILE A 211 -3.96 13.43 27.42
N PRO A 212 -3.38 14.60 27.16
CA PRO A 212 -4.07 15.87 27.25
C PRO A 212 -5.28 15.91 26.29
N TRP A 213 -6.39 16.51 26.74
CA TRP A 213 -7.59 16.66 25.90
C TRP A 213 -7.30 17.22 24.50
N GLN A 214 -6.43 18.24 24.42
CA GLN A 214 -6.05 18.85 23.14
C GLN A 214 -5.41 17.86 22.18
N ALA A 215 -4.55 16.98 22.67
CA ALA A 215 -3.87 15.99 21.82
C ALA A 215 -4.81 14.97 21.16
N TRP A 216 -6.07 14.87 21.60
CA TRP A 216 -7.08 14.01 20.98
C TRP A 216 -7.83 14.69 19.84
N PHE A 217 -7.87 16.01 19.82
CA PHE A 217 -8.64 16.80 18.85
C PHE A 217 -7.77 17.61 17.89
N ASP A 218 -6.43 17.68 18.12
CA ASP A 218 -5.49 18.36 17.24
C ASP A 218 -5.02 17.41 16.10
N GLU A 219 -5.97 17.02 15.21
CA GLU A 219 -5.70 16.41 13.91
C GLU A 219 -6.23 17.28 12.76
#